data_1d2423eb0a49faf2ea6707c545d728f5
#
_entry.id   1d2423eb0a49faf2ea6707c545d728f5
#
_cell.length_a   1.000
_cell.length_b   1.000
_cell.length_c   1.000
_cell.angle_alpha   90.00
_cell.angle_beta   90.00
_cell.angle_gamma   90.00
#
_symmetry.space_group_name_H-M   'P 1'
#
loop_
_entity.id
_entity.type
_entity.pdbx_description
1 polymer ?
#
loop_
_entity_poly.entity_id
_entity_poly.type
_entity_poly.pdbx_seq_one_letter_code
_entity_poly.pdbx_strand_id
1 'polypeptide(L)'
;MKKACLLSIVLILLNLILFGCGSGANTDAAKEKVPVEVAAVKLGKVIQSIKYTGDIKAEFEVKVFSKISDRIEKYYVDEGDYISKGAPIARIYATTIEQVARQAEAALAAARAQESNVKVEYERAERLNRENVMSAQQFDLIKTQYEAAKAQMEQAAAGLTSAQSTLKDATVAAPISGIIGKRYYENGDMANMAVPLVSIVQMENVKTTFDATEEDMGKLALGQAASVTVRSYPDHKFEGKIVKISPVLDPTTRMASVEVLLENKEKLLKPGMYAEVEVITGFLENVIVVPRFAAIETTTLDENNGKQDVVKNYFVYIVDKDKALQKKLDVIYVNHVSLAVKAGIQIGDKLVVSGQNNLRDSTAVAVIKERGDTL
;
A
#
# COMPACT_ATOMS: atom_id res chain seq x y z
N MET A 1 -91.60 -45.67 11.68
CA MET A 1 -91.07 -45.64 13.03
C MET A 1 -89.53 -45.78 13.17
N LYS A 2 -88.76 -46.02 12.13
CA LYS A 2 -87.28 -46.17 12.23
C LYS A 2 -86.46 -44.85 12.08
N LYS A 3 -87.06 -43.75 11.55
CA LYS A 3 -86.37 -42.47 11.37
C LYS A 3 -86.44 -41.53 12.57
N ALA A 4 -87.39 -41.73 13.53
CA ALA A 4 -87.55 -40.90 14.69
C ALA A 4 -86.56 -41.30 15.81
N CYS A 5 -86.19 -42.59 15.86
CA CYS A 5 -85.26 -43.13 16.89
C CYS A 5 -83.75 -42.69 16.61
N LEU A 6 -83.42 -42.51 15.32
CA LEU A 6 -82.03 -42.06 14.98
C LEU A 6 -81.77 -40.60 15.30
N LEU A 7 -82.82 -39.75 15.18
CA LEU A 7 -82.71 -38.32 15.49
C LEU A 7 -82.59 -38.03 16.99
N SER A 8 -83.25 -38.88 17.82
CA SER A 8 -83.15 -38.78 19.28
C SER A 8 -81.77 -39.21 19.82
N ILE A 9 -81.12 -40.22 19.22
CA ILE A 9 -79.77 -40.66 19.57
C ILE A 9 -78.71 -39.64 19.22
N VAL A 10 -78.85 -38.97 18.08
CA VAL A 10 -77.93 -37.90 17.68
C VAL A 10 -78.07 -36.65 18.53
N LEU A 11 -79.27 -36.32 19.00
CA LEU A 11 -79.50 -35.18 19.90
C LEU A 11 -78.98 -35.43 21.32
N ILE A 12 -79.01 -36.70 21.80
CA ILE A 12 -78.45 -37.07 23.10
C ILE A 12 -76.92 -37.12 23.06
N LEU A 13 -76.32 -37.57 21.95
CA LEU A 13 -74.87 -37.52 21.75
C LEU A 13 -74.34 -36.10 21.65
N LEU A 14 -75.10 -35.16 21.10
CA LEU A 14 -74.73 -33.77 20.97
C LEU A 14 -74.73 -32.99 22.28
N ASN A 15 -75.55 -33.45 23.31
CA ASN A 15 -75.60 -32.85 24.65
C ASN A 15 -74.49 -33.39 25.61
N LEU A 16 -73.85 -34.51 25.27
CA LEU A 16 -72.75 -35.06 26.14
C LEU A 16 -71.40 -34.37 25.84
N ILE A 17 -71.30 -33.60 24.73
CA ILE A 17 -70.04 -32.87 24.34
C ILE A 17 -69.99 -31.49 24.97
N LEU A 18 -71.05 -30.98 25.61
CA LEU A 18 -71.14 -29.62 26.16
C LEU A 18 -70.89 -29.53 27.70
N PHE A 19 -70.54 -30.63 28.40
CA PHE A 19 -70.27 -30.62 29.83
C PHE A 19 -68.86 -31.10 30.19
N GLY A 20 -67.85 -30.68 29.40
CA GLY A 20 -66.44 -31.00 29.61
C GLY A 20 -65.51 -29.78 29.53
N CYS A 21 -65.85 -28.73 30.25
CA CYS A 21 -64.89 -27.62 30.36
C CYS A 21 -65.09 -26.90 31.70
N GLY A 22 -64.32 -27.33 32.68
CA GLY A 22 -64.37 -26.72 34.01
C GLY A 22 -63.27 -27.29 34.88
N SER A 23 -62.01 -27.03 34.53
CA SER A 23 -60.89 -27.05 35.47
C SER A 23 -59.86 -26.06 35.00
N GLY A 24 -60.01 -24.84 35.52
CA GLY A 24 -58.97 -23.82 35.39
C GLY A 24 -57.76 -24.28 36.21
N ALA A 25 -56.89 -25.02 35.57
CA ALA A 25 -55.53 -25.11 36.05
C ALA A 25 -54.86 -23.79 35.63
N ASN A 26 -54.72 -22.88 36.59
CA ASN A 26 -53.70 -21.84 36.54
C ASN A 26 -52.34 -22.56 36.51
N THR A 27 -51.97 -23.03 35.34
CA THR A 27 -50.57 -23.26 35.04
C THR A 27 -49.93 -21.88 34.92
N ASP A 28 -49.37 -21.42 36.02
CA ASP A 28 -48.20 -20.55 35.92
C ASP A 28 -47.22 -21.29 35.02
N ALA A 29 -47.32 -21.06 33.73
CA ALA A 29 -46.31 -21.48 32.79
C ALA A 29 -45.05 -20.76 33.27
N ALA A 30 -44.20 -21.46 33.99
CA ALA A 30 -42.87 -20.99 34.32
C ALA A 30 -42.29 -20.50 33.00
N LYS A 31 -42.21 -19.17 32.83
CA LYS A 31 -41.64 -18.58 31.63
C LYS A 31 -40.27 -19.21 31.44
N GLU A 32 -40.15 -20.01 30.39
CA GLU A 32 -38.94 -20.74 30.07
C GLU A 32 -37.81 -19.71 30.00
N LYS A 33 -36.85 -19.83 30.94
CA LYS A 33 -35.75 -18.86 31.02
C LYS A 33 -34.86 -19.05 29.83
N VAL A 34 -34.61 -17.99 29.07
CA VAL A 34 -33.71 -18.01 27.90
C VAL A 34 -32.28 -18.18 28.37
N PRO A 35 -31.56 -19.21 27.92
CA PRO A 35 -30.15 -19.40 28.28
C PRO A 35 -29.29 -18.31 27.67
N VAL A 36 -28.43 -17.68 28.50
CA VAL A 36 -27.52 -16.60 28.05
C VAL A 36 -26.13 -16.80 28.64
N GLU A 37 -25.11 -16.34 27.91
CA GLU A 37 -23.77 -16.16 28.45
C GLU A 37 -23.56 -14.68 28.79
N VAL A 38 -22.91 -14.40 29.91
CA VAL A 38 -22.65 -13.04 30.36
C VAL A 38 -21.16 -12.78 30.55
N ALA A 39 -20.78 -11.53 30.46
CA ALA A 39 -19.44 -11.05 30.80
C ALA A 39 -19.55 -9.78 31.64
N ALA A 40 -18.62 -9.59 32.58
CA ALA A 40 -18.58 -8.37 33.37
C ALA A 40 -18.07 -7.18 32.52
N VAL A 41 -18.78 -6.06 32.57
CA VAL A 41 -18.39 -4.81 31.95
C VAL A 41 -17.12 -4.28 32.63
N LYS A 42 -16.08 -3.98 31.83
CA LYS A 42 -14.78 -3.48 32.31
C LYS A 42 -14.37 -2.22 31.57
N LEU A 43 -13.50 -1.44 32.19
CA LEU A 43 -12.76 -0.41 31.49
C LEU A 43 -11.65 -1.03 30.65
N GLY A 44 -11.40 -0.45 29.51
CA GLY A 44 -10.34 -0.89 28.62
C GLY A 44 -9.84 0.23 27.70
N LYS A 45 -9.07 -0.19 26.72
CA LYS A 45 -8.50 0.67 25.68
C LYS A 45 -9.11 0.29 24.33
N VAL A 46 -9.62 1.29 23.60
CA VAL A 46 -10.12 1.10 22.25
C VAL A 46 -9.21 1.84 21.27
N ILE A 47 -8.74 1.11 20.26
CA ILE A 47 -7.91 1.69 19.19
C ILE A 47 -8.83 2.39 18.21
N GLN A 48 -8.55 3.67 17.94
CA GLN A 48 -9.17 4.41 16.86
C GLN A 48 -8.35 4.20 15.60
N SER A 49 -8.99 3.77 14.52
CA SER A 49 -8.34 3.55 13.24
C SER A 49 -9.25 3.97 12.09
N ILE A 50 -8.64 4.37 10.99
CA ILE A 50 -9.32 4.64 9.72
C ILE A 50 -8.80 3.66 8.68
N LYS A 51 -9.70 3.10 7.88
CA LYS A 51 -9.36 2.17 6.82
C LYS A 51 -9.36 2.86 5.46
N TYR A 52 -8.32 2.61 4.71
CA TYR A 52 -8.15 3.04 3.35
C TYR A 52 -7.82 1.86 2.45
N THR A 53 -7.89 2.07 1.17
CA THR A 53 -7.45 1.12 0.15
C THR A 53 -6.38 1.77 -0.70
N GLY A 54 -5.40 0.99 -1.09
CA GLY A 54 -4.29 1.49 -1.88
C GLY A 54 -3.55 0.40 -2.62
N ASP A 55 -2.53 0.79 -3.36
CA ASP A 55 -1.70 -0.12 -4.14
C ASP A 55 -0.30 -0.21 -3.53
N ILE A 56 0.25 -1.43 -3.52
CA ILE A 56 1.65 -1.65 -3.18
C ILE A 56 2.52 -1.19 -4.35
N LYS A 57 3.52 -0.38 -4.06
CA LYS A 57 4.55 0.09 -5.01
C LYS A 57 5.93 -0.23 -4.46
N ALA A 58 6.90 -0.44 -5.33
CA ALA A 58 8.30 -0.48 -4.90
C ALA A 58 8.67 0.86 -4.24
N GLU A 59 9.58 0.84 -3.27
CA GLU A 59 10.13 2.08 -2.71
C GLU A 59 10.80 2.89 -3.80
N PHE A 60 11.65 2.21 -4.61
CA PHE A 60 12.28 2.79 -5.78
C PHE A 60 12.05 1.90 -7.00
N GLU A 61 11.57 2.51 -8.07
CA GLU A 61 11.46 1.92 -9.40
C GLU A 61 12.17 2.84 -10.39
N VAL A 62 13.14 2.30 -11.12
CA VAL A 62 13.87 3.03 -12.15
C VAL A 62 13.65 2.35 -13.50
N LYS A 63 13.12 3.10 -14.45
CA LYS A 63 12.99 2.69 -15.84
C LYS A 63 14.30 3.02 -16.58
N VAL A 64 14.93 2.01 -17.14
CA VAL A 64 16.22 2.13 -17.85
C VAL A 64 15.96 2.24 -19.34
N PHE A 65 16.45 3.32 -19.94
CA PHE A 65 16.28 3.61 -21.36
C PHE A 65 17.59 3.41 -22.09
N SER A 66 17.52 3.05 -23.39
CA SER A 66 18.66 3.12 -24.26
C SER A 66 18.93 4.56 -24.67
N LYS A 67 20.19 4.94 -24.77
CA LYS A 67 20.63 6.21 -25.37
C LYS A 67 20.83 6.11 -26.89
N ILE A 68 20.80 4.89 -27.42
CA ILE A 68 21.00 4.57 -28.84
C ILE A 68 19.72 3.90 -29.33
N SER A 69 19.23 4.37 -30.50
CA SER A 69 18.11 3.74 -31.20
C SER A 69 18.68 2.81 -32.27
N ASP A 70 18.82 1.54 -31.94
CA ASP A 70 19.23 0.47 -32.85
C ASP A 70 18.70 -0.88 -32.31
N ARG A 71 18.96 -1.97 -33.04
CA ARG A 71 18.51 -3.30 -32.68
C ARG A 71 19.20 -3.80 -31.41
N ILE A 72 18.45 -4.44 -30.55
CA ILE A 72 18.98 -5.12 -29.36
C ILE A 72 19.72 -6.38 -29.82
N GLU A 73 21.01 -6.43 -29.59
CA GLU A 73 21.83 -7.59 -29.90
C GLU A 73 21.60 -8.72 -28.89
N LYS A 74 21.63 -8.38 -27.60
CA LYS A 74 21.52 -9.35 -26.53
C LYS A 74 21.14 -8.69 -25.21
N TYR A 75 20.24 -9.35 -24.45
CA TYR A 75 20.07 -9.14 -23.01
C TYR A 75 21.00 -10.04 -22.21
N TYR A 76 21.49 -9.55 -21.08
CA TYR A 76 22.32 -10.28 -20.12
C TYR A 76 21.52 -10.71 -18.87
N VAL A 77 20.28 -10.21 -18.73
CA VAL A 77 19.38 -10.40 -17.59
C VAL A 77 17.98 -10.71 -18.09
N ASP A 78 17.21 -11.42 -17.24
CA ASP A 78 15.79 -11.70 -17.47
C ASP A 78 14.91 -11.12 -16.37
N GLU A 79 13.59 -11.12 -16.56
CA GLU A 79 12.63 -10.70 -15.54
C GLU A 79 12.76 -11.57 -14.28
N GLY A 80 12.83 -10.92 -13.12
CA GLY A 80 13.05 -11.59 -11.84
C GLY A 80 14.50 -11.71 -11.40
N ASP A 81 15.47 -11.48 -12.30
CA ASP A 81 16.89 -11.55 -11.95
C ASP A 81 17.29 -10.38 -11.04
N TYR A 82 18.19 -10.66 -10.11
CA TYR A 82 18.86 -9.61 -9.34
C TYR A 82 20.04 -9.04 -10.10
N ILE A 83 20.12 -7.73 -10.19
CA ILE A 83 21.23 -7.02 -10.84
C ILE A 83 21.89 -6.02 -9.88
N SER A 84 23.21 -5.95 -9.93
CA SER A 84 24.00 -4.94 -9.20
C SER A 84 24.17 -3.66 -10.01
N LYS A 85 24.27 -2.53 -9.33
CA LYS A 85 24.57 -1.23 -9.97
C LYS A 85 25.82 -1.33 -10.84
N GLY A 86 25.74 -0.85 -12.10
CA GLY A 86 26.83 -0.87 -13.06
C GLY A 86 26.96 -2.16 -13.88
N ALA A 87 26.24 -3.23 -13.53
CA ALA A 87 26.25 -4.46 -14.32
C ALA A 87 25.50 -4.28 -15.66
N PRO A 88 25.91 -4.97 -16.73
CA PRO A 88 25.29 -4.85 -18.04
C PRO A 88 23.89 -5.47 -18.06
N ILE A 89 22.92 -4.73 -18.61
CA ILE A 89 21.54 -5.17 -18.83
C ILE A 89 21.38 -5.74 -20.23
N ALA A 90 21.78 -4.94 -21.23
CA ALA A 90 21.63 -5.26 -22.64
C ALA A 90 22.74 -4.65 -23.46
N ARG A 91 23.04 -5.25 -24.61
CA ARG A 91 23.89 -4.70 -25.65
C ARG A 91 23.04 -4.35 -26.87
N ILE A 92 23.19 -3.10 -27.30
CA ILE A 92 22.61 -2.59 -28.54
C ILE A 92 23.61 -2.82 -29.67
N TYR A 93 23.12 -3.13 -30.84
CA TYR A 93 23.95 -3.32 -32.02
C TYR A 93 24.72 -2.02 -32.35
N ALA A 94 26.04 -2.10 -32.42
CA ALA A 94 26.88 -0.92 -32.40
C ALA A 94 27.97 -0.93 -33.50
N THR A 95 27.85 -1.76 -34.55
CA THR A 95 28.91 -1.92 -35.57
C THR A 95 29.30 -0.60 -36.20
N THR A 96 28.36 0.26 -36.57
CA THR A 96 28.62 1.59 -37.11
C THR A 96 29.36 2.47 -36.10
N ILE A 97 28.95 2.47 -34.85
CA ILE A 97 29.54 3.26 -33.76
C ILE A 97 30.96 2.79 -33.47
N GLU A 98 31.22 1.48 -33.53
CA GLU A 98 32.58 0.90 -33.41
C GLU A 98 33.50 1.35 -34.51
N GLN A 99 33.00 1.46 -35.76
CA GLN A 99 33.79 1.97 -36.87
C GLN A 99 34.14 3.45 -36.70
N VAL A 100 33.18 4.27 -36.22
CA VAL A 100 33.42 5.68 -35.90
C VAL A 100 34.48 5.83 -34.79
N ALA A 101 34.43 5.01 -33.76
CA ALA A 101 35.43 5.04 -32.70
C ALA A 101 36.84 4.67 -33.23
N ARG A 102 36.95 3.62 -34.08
CA ARG A 102 38.20 3.25 -34.74
C ARG A 102 38.73 4.34 -35.66
N GLN A 103 37.87 5.02 -36.40
CA GLN A 103 38.26 6.17 -37.26
C GLN A 103 38.82 7.34 -36.41
N ALA A 104 38.17 7.66 -35.29
CA ALA A 104 38.65 8.69 -34.37
C ALA A 104 39.98 8.31 -33.71
N GLU A 105 40.21 7.05 -33.41
CA GLU A 105 41.48 6.54 -32.89
C GLU A 105 42.61 6.70 -33.93
N ALA A 106 42.38 6.37 -35.20
CA ALA A 106 43.32 6.56 -36.27
C ALA A 106 43.64 8.04 -36.51
N ALA A 107 42.63 8.93 -36.42
CA ALA A 107 42.80 10.37 -36.53
C ALA A 107 43.68 10.94 -35.40
N LEU A 108 43.48 10.48 -34.17
CA LEU A 108 44.33 10.87 -33.04
C LEU A 108 45.77 10.37 -33.22
N ALA A 109 45.97 9.12 -33.69
CA ALA A 109 47.30 8.60 -33.98
C ALA A 109 48.06 9.42 -35.01
N ALA A 110 47.39 9.86 -36.11
CA ALA A 110 47.97 10.72 -37.13
C ALA A 110 48.32 12.12 -36.55
N ALA A 111 47.41 12.73 -35.78
CA ALA A 111 47.66 14.05 -35.18
C ALA A 111 48.79 14.00 -34.14
N ARG A 112 48.92 12.90 -33.36
CA ARG A 112 50.05 12.71 -32.44
C ARG A 112 51.38 12.58 -33.15
N ALA A 113 51.44 11.86 -34.27
CA ALA A 113 52.65 11.74 -35.10
C ALA A 113 53.08 13.13 -35.64
N GLN A 114 52.14 13.93 -36.12
CA GLN A 114 52.39 15.28 -36.59
C GLN A 114 52.88 16.20 -35.48
N GLU A 115 52.22 16.20 -34.30
CA GLU A 115 52.65 17.00 -33.14
C GLU A 115 54.07 16.61 -32.72
N SER A 116 54.36 15.29 -32.64
CA SER A 116 55.67 14.80 -32.27
C SER A 116 56.77 15.27 -33.21
N ASN A 117 56.53 15.28 -34.54
CA ASN A 117 57.48 15.77 -35.53
C ASN A 117 57.75 17.26 -35.34
N VAL A 118 56.71 18.07 -35.25
CA VAL A 118 56.84 19.54 -35.11
C VAL A 118 57.43 19.89 -33.71
N LYS A 119 57.18 19.11 -32.69
CA LYS A 119 57.77 19.27 -31.36
C LYS A 119 59.29 19.15 -31.37
N VAL A 120 59.85 18.16 -32.07
CA VAL A 120 61.30 18.01 -32.23
C VAL A 120 61.90 19.23 -32.92
N GLU A 121 61.22 19.77 -33.92
CA GLU A 121 61.66 21.00 -34.62
C GLU A 121 61.60 22.21 -33.70
N TYR A 122 60.53 22.37 -32.90
CA TYR A 122 60.37 23.43 -31.94
C TYR A 122 61.43 23.36 -30.86
N GLU A 123 61.72 22.21 -30.26
CA GLU A 123 62.75 22.01 -29.24
C GLU A 123 64.15 22.31 -29.76
N ARG A 124 64.42 22.04 -31.03
CA ARG A 124 65.66 22.41 -31.68
C ARG A 124 65.73 23.93 -31.88
N ALA A 125 64.66 24.54 -32.38
CA ALA A 125 64.58 25.99 -32.57
C ALA A 125 64.70 26.77 -31.27
N GLU A 126 64.11 26.25 -30.19
CA GLU A 126 64.19 26.84 -28.86
C GLU A 126 65.64 26.87 -28.35
N ARG A 127 66.45 25.81 -28.56
CA ARG A 127 67.89 25.81 -28.23
C ARG A 127 68.67 26.83 -29.01
N LEU A 128 68.47 26.90 -30.36
CA LEU A 128 69.13 27.85 -31.23
C LEU A 128 68.77 29.31 -30.93
N ASN A 129 67.52 29.56 -30.54
CA ASN A 129 67.07 30.90 -30.13
C ASN A 129 67.76 31.36 -28.85
N ARG A 130 67.88 30.44 -27.87
CA ARG A 130 68.61 30.71 -26.58
C ARG A 130 70.09 31.05 -26.84
N GLU A 131 70.68 30.45 -27.87
CA GLU A 131 72.08 30.71 -28.30
C GLU A 131 72.21 31.92 -29.23
N ASN A 132 71.10 32.68 -29.50
CA ASN A 132 71.05 33.82 -30.42
C ASN A 132 71.50 33.50 -31.86
N VAL A 133 71.37 32.26 -32.30
CA VAL A 133 71.73 31.80 -33.70
C VAL A 133 70.56 31.89 -34.63
N MET A 134 69.30 32.09 -34.10
CA MET A 134 68.07 32.18 -34.91
C MET A 134 67.41 33.54 -34.76
N SER A 135 66.72 34.03 -35.83
CA SER A 135 65.94 35.27 -35.74
C SER A 135 64.67 35.04 -34.99
N ALA A 136 64.16 36.04 -34.25
CA ALA A 136 62.90 35.97 -33.48
C ALA A 136 61.72 35.61 -34.41
N GLN A 137 61.64 36.14 -35.60
CA GLN A 137 60.55 35.82 -36.54
C GLN A 137 60.53 34.34 -36.98
N GLN A 138 61.70 33.72 -37.15
CA GLN A 138 61.80 32.28 -37.48
C GLN A 138 61.36 31.40 -36.23
N PHE A 139 61.78 31.80 -35.07
CA PHE A 139 61.35 31.11 -33.86
C PHE A 139 59.84 31.18 -33.63
N ASP A 140 59.25 32.37 -33.77
CA ASP A 140 57.78 32.58 -33.61
C ASP A 140 56.99 31.78 -34.65
N LEU A 141 57.48 31.63 -35.89
CA LEU A 141 56.84 30.78 -36.88
C LEU A 141 56.79 29.30 -36.46
N ILE A 142 57.96 28.76 -36.03
CA ILE A 142 58.03 27.35 -35.57
C ILE A 142 57.22 27.12 -34.32
N LYS A 143 57.23 28.08 -33.38
CA LYS A 143 56.39 28.04 -32.17
C LYS A 143 54.92 27.99 -32.54
N THR A 144 54.45 28.86 -33.44
CA THR A 144 53.06 28.87 -33.90
C THR A 144 52.67 27.55 -34.60
N GLN A 145 53.58 26.95 -35.38
CA GLN A 145 53.34 25.64 -36.00
C GLN A 145 53.21 24.52 -34.95
N TYR A 146 54.05 24.56 -33.90
CA TYR A 146 53.94 23.61 -32.81
C TYR A 146 52.63 23.78 -32.02
N GLU A 147 52.24 25.00 -31.68
CA GLU A 147 50.99 25.31 -31.02
C GLU A 147 49.76 24.84 -31.84
N ALA A 148 49.81 25.05 -33.17
CA ALA A 148 48.76 24.56 -34.07
C ALA A 148 48.69 23.02 -34.12
N ALA A 149 49.84 22.34 -34.23
CA ALA A 149 49.88 20.86 -34.22
C ALA A 149 49.41 20.28 -32.90
N LYS A 150 49.76 20.92 -31.79
CA LYS A 150 49.29 20.55 -30.44
C LYS A 150 47.75 20.70 -30.33
N ALA A 151 47.20 21.84 -30.76
CA ALA A 151 45.76 22.06 -30.77
C ALA A 151 45.03 21.04 -31.64
N GLN A 152 45.59 20.67 -32.80
CA GLN A 152 45.02 19.62 -33.66
C GLN A 152 45.00 18.25 -32.99
N MET A 153 46.06 17.89 -32.24
CA MET A 153 46.12 16.63 -31.47
C MET A 153 45.10 16.64 -30.33
N GLU A 154 44.94 17.75 -29.60
CA GLU A 154 43.94 17.89 -28.54
C GLU A 154 42.51 17.79 -29.12
N GLN A 155 42.23 18.38 -30.26
CA GLN A 155 40.95 18.25 -30.97
C GLN A 155 40.67 16.79 -31.34
N ALA A 156 41.63 16.07 -31.88
CA ALA A 156 41.47 14.65 -32.23
C ALA A 156 41.28 13.77 -31.00
N ALA A 157 41.94 14.08 -29.86
CA ALA A 157 41.76 13.40 -28.59
C ALA A 157 40.35 13.59 -28.03
N ALA A 158 39.81 14.81 -28.10
CA ALA A 158 38.42 15.08 -27.72
C ALA A 158 37.43 14.33 -28.62
N GLY A 159 37.69 14.26 -29.91
CA GLY A 159 36.89 13.48 -30.87
C GLY A 159 36.84 11.98 -30.53
N LEU A 160 38.01 11.39 -30.21
CA LEU A 160 38.07 9.98 -29.75
C LEU A 160 37.30 9.78 -28.48
N THR A 161 37.45 10.67 -27.50
CA THR A 161 36.72 10.57 -26.21
C THR A 161 35.19 10.58 -26.43
N SER A 162 34.71 11.45 -27.33
CA SER A 162 33.29 11.50 -27.70
C SER A 162 32.82 10.20 -28.36
N ALA A 163 33.58 9.68 -29.34
CA ALA A 163 33.25 8.44 -30.05
C ALA A 163 33.26 7.22 -29.09
N GLN A 164 34.21 7.14 -28.17
CA GLN A 164 34.28 6.10 -27.15
C GLN A 164 33.12 6.19 -26.16
N SER A 165 32.70 7.39 -25.77
CA SER A 165 31.51 7.58 -24.89
C SER A 165 30.26 7.05 -25.57
N THR A 166 30.06 7.37 -26.87
CA THR A 166 28.92 6.84 -27.63
C THR A 166 28.98 5.32 -27.76
N LEU A 167 30.17 4.74 -27.98
CA LEU A 167 30.33 3.29 -28.02
C LEU A 167 30.03 2.64 -26.68
N LYS A 168 30.41 3.25 -25.57
CA LYS A 168 30.08 2.78 -24.22
C LYS A 168 28.58 2.77 -23.99
N ASP A 169 27.83 3.74 -24.51
CA ASP A 169 26.39 3.83 -24.39
C ASP A 169 25.66 2.69 -25.15
N ALA A 170 26.33 1.95 -26.03
CA ALA A 170 25.80 0.76 -26.67
C ALA A 170 25.66 -0.44 -25.68
N THR A 171 26.34 -0.40 -24.53
CA THR A 171 26.12 -1.34 -23.43
C THR A 171 25.35 -0.62 -22.34
N VAL A 172 24.07 -0.96 -22.23
CA VAL A 172 23.19 -0.36 -21.22
C VAL A 172 23.46 -1.03 -19.88
N ALA A 173 23.83 -0.23 -18.87
CA ALA A 173 24.15 -0.72 -17.52
C ALA A 173 23.08 -0.28 -16.49
N ALA A 174 22.98 -1.04 -15.42
CA ALA A 174 22.04 -0.77 -14.32
C ALA A 174 22.43 0.49 -13.54
N PRO A 175 21.54 1.49 -13.41
CA PRO A 175 21.80 2.70 -12.62
C PRO A 175 21.71 2.46 -11.11
N ILE A 176 20.95 1.45 -10.68
CA ILE A 176 20.77 1.02 -9.28
C ILE A 176 20.87 -0.50 -9.20
N SER A 177 21.12 -1.01 -7.99
CA SER A 177 20.95 -2.45 -7.71
C SER A 177 19.48 -2.73 -7.42
N GLY A 178 18.98 -3.91 -7.81
CA GLY A 178 17.59 -4.31 -7.59
C GLY A 178 17.21 -5.55 -8.41
N ILE A 179 15.92 -5.80 -8.54
CA ILE A 179 15.36 -6.90 -9.32
C ILE A 179 14.83 -6.34 -10.63
N ILE A 180 15.06 -7.04 -11.74
CA ILE A 180 14.46 -6.71 -13.03
C ILE A 180 12.95 -6.96 -12.93
N GLY A 181 12.16 -5.89 -12.99
CA GLY A 181 10.71 -5.98 -12.86
C GLY A 181 10.03 -6.38 -14.16
N LYS A 182 10.28 -5.61 -15.23
CA LYS A 182 9.69 -5.84 -16.54
C LYS A 182 10.72 -5.56 -17.64
N ARG A 183 10.71 -6.39 -18.67
CA ARG A 183 11.41 -6.19 -19.94
C ARG A 183 10.40 -5.74 -21.00
N TYR A 184 10.70 -4.68 -21.73
CA TYR A 184 9.77 -4.05 -22.68
C TYR A 184 10.06 -4.45 -24.13
N TYR A 185 11.22 -5.04 -24.39
CA TYR A 185 11.66 -5.47 -25.70
C TYR A 185 12.30 -6.86 -25.62
N GLU A 186 12.33 -7.54 -26.76
CA GLU A 186 13.00 -8.81 -26.93
C GLU A 186 14.33 -8.66 -27.69
N ASN A 187 15.16 -9.72 -27.68
CA ASN A 187 16.36 -9.79 -28.50
C ASN A 187 15.97 -9.65 -29.98
N GLY A 188 16.62 -8.74 -30.68
CA GLY A 188 16.36 -8.47 -32.09
C GLY A 188 15.40 -7.31 -32.36
N ASP A 189 14.67 -6.83 -31.34
CA ASP A 189 13.80 -5.68 -31.47
C ASP A 189 14.59 -4.37 -31.63
N MET A 190 13.96 -3.37 -32.23
CA MET A 190 14.50 -2.01 -32.35
C MET A 190 14.23 -1.23 -31.07
N ALA A 191 15.26 -0.96 -30.30
CA ALA A 191 15.17 -0.10 -29.13
C ALA A 191 14.87 1.34 -29.54
N ASN A 192 14.02 2.01 -28.76
CA ASN A 192 13.67 3.41 -28.92
C ASN A 192 13.98 4.17 -27.62
N MET A 193 14.50 5.40 -27.73
CA MET A 193 14.79 6.25 -26.55
C MET A 193 13.55 6.63 -25.72
N ALA A 194 12.34 6.55 -26.29
CA ALA A 194 11.10 6.90 -25.62
C ALA A 194 10.49 5.76 -24.80
N VAL A 195 10.90 4.50 -25.05
CA VAL A 195 10.39 3.32 -24.36
C VAL A 195 11.53 2.69 -23.55
N PRO A 196 11.33 2.37 -22.27
CA PRO A 196 12.38 1.76 -21.44
C PRO A 196 12.73 0.36 -21.96
N LEU A 197 13.98 -0.06 -21.77
CA LEU A 197 14.41 -1.44 -22.02
C LEU A 197 13.91 -2.37 -20.92
N VAL A 198 14.11 -1.96 -19.66
CA VAL A 198 13.70 -2.68 -18.46
C VAL A 198 13.28 -1.71 -17.37
N SER A 199 12.51 -2.22 -16.39
CA SER A 199 12.37 -1.59 -15.08
C SER A 199 13.20 -2.33 -14.05
N ILE A 200 13.84 -1.60 -13.11
CA ILE A 200 14.55 -2.17 -11.96
C ILE A 200 13.82 -1.71 -10.71
N VAL A 201 13.45 -2.64 -9.85
CA VAL A 201 12.71 -2.40 -8.62
C VAL A 201 13.51 -2.81 -7.40
N GLN A 202 13.50 -1.98 -6.36
CA GLN A 202 14.00 -2.36 -5.03
C GLN A 202 12.83 -2.86 -4.20
N MET A 203 12.95 -4.05 -3.63
CA MET A 203 11.87 -4.74 -2.94
C MET A 203 12.14 -5.01 -1.46
N GLU A 204 13.28 -4.58 -0.92
CA GLU A 204 13.58 -4.67 0.53
C GLU A 204 12.55 -3.89 1.35
N ASN A 205 12.18 -2.72 0.84
CA ASN A 205 11.05 -1.94 1.31
C ASN A 205 10.05 -1.75 0.18
N VAL A 206 8.79 -1.66 0.57
CA VAL A 206 7.70 -1.30 -0.34
C VAL A 206 6.88 -0.18 0.29
N LYS A 207 6.16 0.55 -0.51
CA LYS A 207 5.24 1.56 -0.03
C LYS A 207 3.83 1.28 -0.54
N THR A 208 2.85 1.59 0.29
CA THR A 208 1.47 1.68 -0.17
C THR A 208 1.05 3.13 -0.22
N THR A 209 0.33 3.49 -1.28
CA THR A 209 -0.22 4.84 -1.46
C THR A 209 -1.73 4.75 -1.42
N PHE A 210 -2.36 5.61 -0.63
CA PHE A 210 -3.80 5.76 -0.57
C PHE A 210 -4.19 7.24 -0.55
N ASP A 211 -5.44 7.53 -0.87
CA ASP A 211 -5.95 8.90 -0.87
C ASP A 211 -6.84 9.12 0.35
N ALA A 212 -6.48 10.12 1.16
CA ALA A 212 -7.21 10.53 2.36
C ALA A 212 -8.08 11.74 2.05
N THR A 213 -9.30 11.77 2.61
CA THR A 213 -10.22 12.89 2.47
C THR A 213 -9.75 14.11 3.28
N GLU A 214 -10.24 15.30 2.93
CA GLU A 214 -9.97 16.55 3.68
C GLU A 214 -10.35 16.41 5.17
N GLU A 215 -11.46 15.72 5.48
CA GLU A 215 -11.91 15.48 6.86
C GLU A 215 -10.92 14.63 7.68
N ASP A 216 -10.29 13.65 7.03
CA ASP A 216 -9.37 12.73 7.70
C ASP A 216 -7.95 13.30 7.85
N MET A 217 -7.59 14.31 7.03
CA MET A 217 -6.27 14.92 7.07
C MET A 217 -5.87 15.46 8.45
N GLY A 218 -6.86 16.00 9.19
CA GLY A 218 -6.63 16.48 10.56
C GLY A 218 -6.30 15.39 11.58
N LYS A 219 -6.54 14.11 11.22
CA LYS A 219 -6.31 12.92 12.06
C LYS A 219 -5.02 12.18 11.70
N LEU A 220 -4.40 12.54 10.55
CA LEU A 220 -3.20 11.88 10.02
C LEU A 220 -1.94 12.69 10.32
N ALA A 221 -0.87 12.01 10.72
CA ALA A 221 0.43 12.62 10.98
C ALA A 221 1.58 11.70 10.54
N LEU A 222 2.73 12.30 10.22
CA LEU A 222 3.95 11.57 9.91
C LEU A 222 4.37 10.69 11.10
N GLY A 223 4.81 9.47 10.81
CA GLY A 223 5.25 8.50 11.80
C GLY A 223 4.13 7.68 12.45
N GLN A 224 2.84 7.94 12.14
CA GLN A 224 1.75 7.10 12.63
C GLN A 224 1.90 5.67 12.15
N ALA A 225 1.57 4.74 13.04
CA ALA A 225 1.54 3.31 12.73
C ALA A 225 0.36 2.98 11.81
N ALA A 226 0.62 2.14 10.83
CA ALA A 226 -0.37 1.61 9.92
C ALA A 226 -0.20 0.09 9.80
N SER A 227 -1.30 -0.63 9.78
CA SER A 227 -1.33 -2.06 9.52
C SER A 227 -1.86 -2.28 8.10
N VAL A 228 -1.12 -3.03 7.31
CA VAL A 228 -1.47 -3.28 5.90
C VAL A 228 -1.74 -4.76 5.72
N THR A 229 -2.86 -5.07 5.08
CA THR A 229 -3.25 -6.44 4.70
C THR A 229 -3.43 -6.52 3.19
N VAL A 230 -3.02 -7.65 2.60
CA VAL A 230 -3.20 -7.93 1.17
C VAL A 230 -3.99 -9.23 1.00
N ARG A 231 -4.80 -9.32 -0.05
CA ARG A 231 -5.65 -10.50 -0.29
C ARG A 231 -4.88 -11.80 -0.46
N SER A 232 -3.63 -11.71 -0.94
CA SER A 232 -2.77 -12.88 -1.12
C SER A 232 -2.31 -13.49 0.21
N TYR A 233 -2.32 -12.72 1.30
CA TYR A 233 -1.89 -13.13 2.64
C TYR A 233 -2.86 -12.55 3.69
N PRO A 234 -4.11 -13.09 3.76
CA PRO A 234 -5.17 -12.49 4.59
C PRO A 234 -4.89 -12.55 6.09
N ASP A 235 -4.15 -13.56 6.53
CA ASP A 235 -3.80 -13.76 7.96
C ASP A 235 -2.51 -13.04 8.36
N HIS A 236 -1.81 -12.40 7.42
CA HIS A 236 -0.55 -11.70 7.67
C HIS A 236 -0.77 -10.19 7.66
N LYS A 237 -0.45 -9.54 8.78
CA LYS A 237 -0.47 -8.09 8.91
C LYS A 237 0.94 -7.56 8.75
N PHE A 238 1.13 -6.69 7.77
CA PHE A 238 2.39 -5.99 7.54
C PHE A 238 2.34 -4.65 8.26
N GLU A 239 3.28 -4.42 9.16
CA GLU A 239 3.35 -3.17 9.90
C GLU A 239 4.17 -2.14 9.12
N GLY A 240 3.67 -0.92 9.11
CA GLY A 240 4.31 0.21 8.45
C GLY A 240 4.07 1.52 9.18
N LYS A 241 4.64 2.59 8.63
CA LYS A 241 4.47 3.95 9.15
C LYS A 241 4.21 4.93 8.02
N ILE A 242 3.41 5.96 8.30
CA ILE A 242 3.22 7.08 7.38
C ILE A 242 4.54 7.83 7.26
N VAL A 243 5.08 7.88 6.04
CA VAL A 243 6.35 8.57 5.74
C VAL A 243 6.14 9.85 4.95
N LYS A 244 4.98 9.97 4.28
CA LYS A 244 4.67 11.15 3.48
C LYS A 244 3.18 11.40 3.43
N ILE A 245 2.80 12.66 3.57
CA ILE A 245 1.46 13.18 3.37
C ILE A 245 1.59 14.31 2.35
N SER A 246 0.83 14.25 1.25
CA SER A 246 0.85 15.31 0.25
C SER A 246 0.43 16.65 0.88
N PRO A 247 1.20 17.72 0.70
CA PRO A 247 0.82 19.05 1.18
C PRO A 247 -0.29 19.71 0.34
N VAL A 248 -0.65 19.09 -0.79
CA VAL A 248 -1.64 19.60 -1.73
C VAL A 248 -2.73 18.56 -1.93
N LEU A 249 -3.99 18.99 -1.81
CA LEU A 249 -5.14 18.18 -2.18
C LEU A 249 -5.41 18.31 -3.68
N ASP A 250 -5.81 17.22 -4.30
CA ASP A 250 -6.33 17.26 -5.67
C ASP A 250 -7.64 18.07 -5.69
N PRO A 251 -7.74 19.14 -6.48
CA PRO A 251 -8.91 20.03 -6.47
C PRO A 251 -10.19 19.35 -6.98
N THR A 252 -10.06 18.24 -7.73
CA THR A 252 -11.20 17.52 -8.29
C THR A 252 -11.76 16.51 -7.30
N THR A 253 -10.89 15.73 -6.66
CA THR A 253 -11.28 14.69 -5.71
C THR A 253 -11.34 15.18 -4.27
N ARG A 254 -10.67 16.31 -3.95
CA ARG A 254 -10.45 16.83 -2.59
C ARG A 254 -9.77 15.85 -1.66
N MET A 255 -8.89 15.05 -2.21
CA MET A 255 -8.12 14.04 -1.48
C MET A 255 -6.64 14.38 -1.52
N ALA A 256 -5.92 13.96 -0.49
CA ALA A 256 -4.46 14.05 -0.44
C ALA A 256 -3.86 12.65 -0.44
N SER A 257 -2.81 12.46 -1.23
CA SER A 257 -2.10 11.20 -1.28
C SER A 257 -1.20 11.02 -0.05
N VAL A 258 -1.29 9.84 0.56
CA VAL A 258 -0.52 9.43 1.75
C VAL A 258 0.28 8.19 1.41
N GLU A 259 1.57 8.19 1.80
CA GLU A 259 2.47 7.05 1.60
C GLU A 259 2.82 6.41 2.94
N VAL A 260 2.63 5.11 3.03
CA VAL A 260 3.06 4.26 4.16
C VAL A 260 4.20 3.38 3.69
N LEU A 261 5.33 3.42 4.39
CA LEU A 261 6.48 2.56 4.15
C LEU A 261 6.37 1.28 4.97
N LEU A 262 6.68 0.16 4.34
CA LEU A 262 6.61 -1.19 4.89
C LEU A 262 7.95 -1.91 4.65
N GLU A 263 8.46 -2.61 5.66
CA GLU A 263 9.56 -3.56 5.47
C GLU A 263 9.04 -4.81 4.77
N ASN A 264 9.79 -5.31 3.78
CA ASN A 264 9.43 -6.46 2.96
C ASN A 264 10.58 -7.47 2.88
N LYS A 265 11.12 -7.84 4.05
CA LYS A 265 12.30 -8.74 4.16
C LYS A 265 12.08 -10.08 3.46
N GLU A 266 10.87 -10.62 3.57
CA GLU A 266 10.49 -11.90 2.95
C GLU A 266 10.08 -11.76 1.48
N LYS A 267 10.05 -10.54 0.93
CA LYS A 267 9.65 -10.23 -0.45
C LYS A 267 8.26 -10.76 -0.84
N LEU A 268 7.37 -10.88 0.14
CA LEU A 268 5.98 -11.33 -0.05
C LEU A 268 5.13 -10.26 -0.72
N LEU A 269 5.34 -9.00 -0.37
CA LEU A 269 4.64 -7.88 -0.99
C LEU A 269 5.27 -7.58 -2.34
N LYS A 270 4.44 -7.62 -3.38
CA LYS A 270 4.86 -7.31 -4.76
C LYS A 270 4.20 -6.02 -5.25
N PRO A 271 4.93 -5.15 -5.95
CA PRO A 271 4.35 -4.00 -6.62
C PRO A 271 3.16 -4.40 -7.50
N GLY A 272 2.08 -3.62 -7.44
CA GLY A 272 0.81 -3.93 -8.11
C GLY A 272 -0.20 -4.73 -7.29
N MET A 273 0.14 -5.19 -6.08
CA MET A 273 -0.84 -5.78 -5.18
C MET A 273 -1.76 -4.71 -4.61
N TYR A 274 -3.06 -5.06 -4.49
CA TYR A 274 -4.04 -4.26 -3.78
C TYR A 274 -3.92 -4.47 -2.27
N ALA A 275 -3.96 -3.39 -1.50
CA ALA A 275 -3.77 -3.38 -0.07
C ALA A 275 -4.92 -2.67 0.66
N GLU A 276 -5.33 -3.22 1.80
CA GLU A 276 -6.13 -2.52 2.79
C GLU A 276 -5.18 -1.95 3.86
N VAL A 277 -5.28 -0.66 4.10
CA VAL A 277 -4.42 0.09 5.02
C VAL A 277 -5.27 0.56 6.19
N GLU A 278 -4.96 0.11 7.39
CA GLU A 278 -5.58 0.54 8.63
C GLU A 278 -4.61 1.45 9.39
N VAL A 279 -4.89 2.76 9.39
CA VAL A 279 -4.07 3.76 10.08
C VAL A 279 -4.60 3.97 11.49
N ILE A 280 -3.73 3.85 12.49
CA ILE A 280 -4.07 4.11 13.89
C ILE A 280 -4.05 5.62 14.11
N THR A 281 -5.22 6.21 14.42
CA THR A 281 -5.37 7.65 14.60
C THR A 281 -5.36 8.07 16.07
N GLY A 282 -5.56 7.13 16.98
CA GLY A 282 -5.55 7.42 18.42
C GLY A 282 -5.96 6.25 19.28
N PHE A 283 -6.06 6.52 20.57
CA PHE A 283 -6.49 5.56 21.59
C PHE A 283 -7.48 6.22 22.53
N LEU A 284 -8.57 5.52 22.81
CA LEU A 284 -9.47 5.87 23.90
C LEU A 284 -9.13 4.97 25.09
N GLU A 285 -8.59 5.57 26.14
CA GLU A 285 -8.22 4.87 27.36
C GLU A 285 -9.26 5.10 28.45
N ASN A 286 -9.39 4.16 29.38
CA ASN A 286 -10.35 4.24 30.48
C ASN A 286 -11.80 4.44 30.03
N VAL A 287 -12.21 3.80 28.95
CA VAL A 287 -13.58 3.79 28.46
C VAL A 287 -14.23 2.43 28.72
N ILE A 288 -15.55 2.42 28.86
CA ILE A 288 -16.29 1.16 28.91
C ILE A 288 -16.22 0.52 27.54
N VAL A 289 -15.72 -0.72 27.48
CA VAL A 289 -15.56 -1.48 26.24
C VAL A 289 -16.66 -2.53 26.13
N VAL A 290 -17.42 -2.49 25.05
CA VAL A 290 -18.45 -3.46 24.71
C VAL A 290 -18.06 -4.19 23.43
N PRO A 291 -18.01 -5.53 23.42
CA PRO A 291 -17.77 -6.29 22.20
C PRO A 291 -18.84 -5.98 21.15
N ARG A 292 -18.42 -5.75 19.91
CA ARG A 292 -19.34 -5.40 18.81
C ARG A 292 -20.45 -6.43 18.63
N PHE A 293 -20.13 -7.71 18.76
CA PHE A 293 -21.09 -8.79 18.59
C PHE A 293 -22.16 -8.86 19.71
N ALA A 294 -21.92 -8.24 20.89
CA ALA A 294 -22.89 -8.17 21.97
C ALA A 294 -23.89 -7.01 21.81
N ALA A 295 -23.58 -6.04 20.97
CA ALA A 295 -24.44 -4.88 20.71
C ALA A 295 -25.38 -5.14 19.55
N ILE A 296 -26.64 -4.70 19.71
CA ILE A 296 -27.66 -4.70 18.68
C ILE A 296 -27.68 -3.30 18.07
N GLU A 297 -27.36 -3.20 16.79
CA GLU A 297 -27.41 -1.94 16.02
C GLU A 297 -28.80 -1.77 15.40
N THR A 298 -29.43 -0.64 15.63
CA THR A 298 -30.68 -0.25 14.99
C THR A 298 -30.49 1.11 14.31
N THR A 299 -31.03 1.25 13.12
CA THR A 299 -30.96 2.49 12.37
C THR A 299 -32.31 3.19 12.43
N THR A 300 -32.33 4.43 12.88
CA THR A 300 -33.52 5.30 12.87
C THR A 300 -33.25 6.51 11.98
N LEU A 301 -34.31 6.99 11.33
CA LEU A 301 -34.29 8.27 10.62
C LEU A 301 -34.77 9.33 11.60
N ASP A 302 -33.88 10.23 11.98
CA ASP A 302 -34.24 11.42 12.78
C ASP A 302 -34.43 12.61 11.83
N GLU A 303 -35.58 13.27 11.96
CA GLU A 303 -35.90 14.44 11.17
C GLU A 303 -35.59 15.70 12.01
N ASN A 304 -34.40 16.28 11.76
CA ASN A 304 -33.97 17.52 12.37
C ASN A 304 -33.98 18.66 11.31
N ASN A 305 -34.78 19.68 11.49
CA ASN A 305 -34.85 20.85 10.61
C ASN A 305 -35.08 20.55 9.12
N GLY A 306 -35.91 19.53 8.80
CA GLY A 306 -36.21 19.14 7.41
C GLY A 306 -35.09 18.38 6.70
N LYS A 307 -34.01 17.99 7.42
CA LYS A 307 -33.03 17.03 6.98
C LYS A 307 -33.27 15.68 7.68
N GLN A 308 -33.33 14.63 6.91
CA GLN A 308 -33.38 13.26 7.42
C GLN A 308 -31.95 12.78 7.68
N ASP A 309 -31.55 12.72 8.94
CA ASP A 309 -30.26 12.15 9.34
C ASP A 309 -30.45 10.71 9.75
N VAL A 310 -29.57 9.83 9.23
CA VAL A 310 -29.54 8.41 9.61
C VAL A 310 -28.77 8.26 10.91
N VAL A 311 -29.52 8.00 12.02
CA VAL A 311 -28.91 7.82 13.33
C VAL A 311 -28.81 6.34 13.65
N LYS A 312 -27.59 5.87 13.95
CA LYS A 312 -27.34 4.52 14.45
C LYS A 312 -27.44 4.49 15.95
N ASN A 313 -28.35 3.69 16.48
CA ASN A 313 -28.52 3.47 17.90
C ASN A 313 -28.00 2.06 18.27
N TYR A 314 -27.28 1.98 19.36
CA TYR A 314 -26.72 0.73 19.88
C TYR A 314 -27.41 0.35 21.17
N PHE A 315 -27.88 -0.89 21.28
CA PHE A 315 -28.50 -1.45 22.45
C PHE A 315 -27.76 -2.70 22.89
N VAL A 316 -27.77 -2.94 24.18
CA VAL A 316 -27.27 -4.18 24.81
C VAL A 316 -28.27 -4.70 25.83
N TYR A 317 -28.11 -5.96 26.22
CA TYR A 317 -28.83 -6.51 27.33
C TYR A 317 -27.88 -6.71 28.52
N ILE A 318 -28.33 -6.26 29.71
CA ILE A 318 -27.67 -6.57 30.98
C ILE A 318 -28.58 -7.47 31.80
N VAL A 319 -27.99 -8.37 32.59
CA VAL A 319 -28.76 -9.26 33.49
C VAL A 319 -28.85 -8.63 34.87
N ASP A 320 -30.05 -8.34 35.31
CA ASP A 320 -30.39 -7.95 36.69
C ASP A 320 -31.47 -8.89 37.23
N LYS A 321 -31.20 -9.54 38.38
CA LYS A 321 -32.14 -10.43 39.07
C LYS A 321 -32.87 -11.41 38.15
N ASP A 322 -32.13 -12.17 37.36
CA ASP A 322 -32.65 -13.16 36.39
C ASP A 322 -33.51 -12.58 35.24
N LYS A 323 -33.39 -11.29 34.95
CA LYS A 323 -34.06 -10.62 33.82
C LYS A 323 -33.03 -9.90 32.92
N ALA A 324 -33.25 -9.98 31.65
CA ALA A 324 -32.46 -9.19 30.66
C ALA A 324 -33.13 -7.82 30.48
N LEU A 325 -32.41 -6.76 30.84
CA LEU A 325 -32.82 -5.38 30.66
C LEU A 325 -32.15 -4.78 29.46
N GLN A 326 -32.92 -4.25 28.54
CA GLN A 326 -32.38 -3.56 27.39
C GLN A 326 -31.88 -2.17 27.80
N LYS A 327 -30.62 -1.85 27.41
CA LYS A 327 -30.00 -0.56 27.67
C LYS A 327 -29.51 0.07 26.35
N LYS A 328 -29.89 1.33 26.15
CA LYS A 328 -29.36 2.13 25.05
C LYS A 328 -27.97 2.63 25.45
N LEU A 329 -27.00 2.48 24.55
CA LEU A 329 -25.63 2.93 24.76
C LEU A 329 -25.42 4.33 24.16
N ASP A 330 -24.72 5.19 24.90
CA ASP A 330 -24.12 6.40 24.38
C ASP A 330 -22.70 6.06 23.93
N VAL A 331 -22.53 5.89 22.60
CA VAL A 331 -21.31 5.36 22.01
C VAL A 331 -20.44 6.49 21.50
N ILE A 332 -19.18 6.53 21.95
CA ILE A 332 -18.18 7.51 21.52
C ILE A 332 -17.53 7.07 20.21
N TYR A 333 -17.21 5.77 20.08
CA TYR A 333 -16.49 5.23 18.93
C TYR A 333 -16.85 3.76 18.71
N VAL A 334 -16.86 3.37 17.46
CA VAL A 334 -17.15 1.98 17.03
C VAL A 334 -16.08 1.53 16.07
N ASN A 335 -15.45 0.40 16.38
CA ASN A 335 -14.59 -0.30 15.43
C ASN A 335 -15.16 -1.70 15.11
N HIS A 336 -14.40 -2.53 14.40
CA HIS A 336 -14.85 -3.87 13.99
C HIS A 336 -15.00 -4.85 15.16
N VAL A 337 -14.29 -4.63 16.25
CA VAL A 337 -14.19 -5.55 17.39
C VAL A 337 -15.04 -5.07 18.56
N SER A 338 -15.07 -3.76 18.83
CA SER A 338 -15.62 -3.19 20.05
C SER A 338 -16.24 -1.82 19.86
N LEU A 339 -17.05 -1.43 20.83
CA LEU A 339 -17.59 -0.09 21.02
C LEU A 339 -16.95 0.54 22.25
N ALA A 340 -16.54 1.80 22.14
CA ALA A 340 -16.22 2.64 23.29
C ALA A 340 -17.47 3.38 23.72
N VAL A 341 -17.90 3.15 24.97
CA VAL A 341 -19.18 3.63 25.51
C VAL A 341 -18.94 4.66 26.60
N LYS A 342 -19.68 5.77 26.54
CA LYS A 342 -19.65 6.85 27.52
C LYS A 342 -20.65 6.63 28.65
N ALA A 343 -21.86 6.17 28.31
CA ALA A 343 -22.95 5.99 29.24
C ALA A 343 -23.95 4.93 28.75
N GLY A 344 -24.86 4.47 29.65
CA GLY A 344 -25.89 3.49 29.35
C GLY A 344 -25.71 2.19 30.13
N ILE A 345 -24.50 1.83 30.52
CA ILE A 345 -24.15 0.71 31.37
C ILE A 345 -23.07 1.11 32.40
N GLN A 346 -22.90 0.33 33.45
CA GLN A 346 -21.94 0.57 34.53
C GLN A 346 -20.88 -0.53 34.59
N ILE A 347 -19.73 -0.19 35.18
CA ILE A 347 -18.67 -1.17 35.44
C ILE A 347 -19.20 -2.21 36.39
N GLY A 348 -18.99 -3.49 36.04
CA GLY A 348 -19.48 -4.63 36.85
C GLY A 348 -20.86 -5.16 36.45
N ASP A 349 -21.59 -4.44 35.57
CA ASP A 349 -22.82 -4.96 34.98
C ASP A 349 -22.57 -6.31 34.27
N LYS A 350 -23.52 -7.24 34.36
CA LYS A 350 -23.46 -8.52 33.64
C LYS A 350 -24.02 -8.36 32.24
N LEU A 351 -23.14 -8.06 31.30
CA LEU A 351 -23.45 -7.88 29.86
C LEU A 351 -23.75 -9.24 29.23
N VAL A 352 -24.86 -9.36 28.50
CA VAL A 352 -25.15 -10.54 27.68
C VAL A 352 -24.28 -10.54 26.47
N VAL A 353 -23.47 -11.58 26.30
CA VAL A 353 -22.54 -11.75 25.18
C VAL A 353 -22.92 -12.88 24.21
N SER A 354 -23.90 -13.71 24.60
CA SER A 354 -24.47 -14.75 23.75
C SER A 354 -25.92 -14.97 24.12
N GLY A 355 -26.79 -15.20 23.11
CA GLY A 355 -28.23 -15.37 23.28
C GLY A 355 -29.06 -14.09 23.13
N GLN A 356 -28.43 -12.92 22.90
CA GLN A 356 -29.07 -11.60 22.83
C GLN A 356 -30.17 -11.49 21.76
N ASN A 357 -30.07 -12.23 20.66
CA ASN A 357 -31.04 -12.15 19.55
C ASN A 357 -32.43 -12.72 19.92
N ASN A 358 -32.51 -13.54 20.98
CA ASN A 358 -33.74 -14.16 21.46
C ASN A 358 -34.34 -13.39 22.62
N LEU A 359 -33.77 -12.25 22.99
CA LEU A 359 -34.20 -11.46 24.12
C LEU A 359 -35.11 -10.30 23.71
N ARG A 360 -36.05 -9.98 24.60
CA ARG A 360 -36.77 -8.70 24.62
C ARG A 360 -36.56 -8.09 25.99
N ASP A 361 -36.90 -6.81 26.10
CA ASP A 361 -36.81 -6.18 27.43
C ASP A 361 -37.57 -6.93 28.49
N SER A 362 -36.97 -7.06 29.67
CA SER A 362 -37.52 -7.78 30.83
C SER A 362 -37.75 -9.29 30.62
N THR A 363 -37.13 -9.93 29.66
CA THR A 363 -37.17 -11.38 29.43
C THR A 363 -36.47 -12.11 30.58
N ALA A 364 -37.11 -13.18 31.14
CA ALA A 364 -36.50 -14.05 32.15
C ALA A 364 -35.35 -14.87 31.51
N VAL A 365 -34.17 -14.82 32.11
CA VAL A 365 -32.95 -15.48 31.60
C VAL A 365 -32.33 -16.42 32.61
N ALA A 366 -31.65 -17.45 32.11
CA ALA A 366 -30.77 -18.30 32.89
C ALA A 366 -29.34 -18.10 32.45
N VAL A 367 -28.49 -17.64 33.34
CA VAL A 367 -27.04 -17.49 33.04
C VAL A 367 -26.43 -18.90 33.08
N ILE A 368 -26.00 -19.38 31.90
CA ILE A 368 -25.38 -20.70 31.76
C ILE A 368 -23.85 -20.63 31.85
N LYS A 369 -23.26 -19.46 31.60
CA LYS A 369 -21.81 -19.25 31.65
C LYS A 369 -21.48 -17.80 31.93
N GLU A 370 -20.53 -17.56 32.83
CA GLU A 370 -19.85 -16.30 33.00
C GLU A 370 -18.47 -16.36 32.30
N ARG A 371 -18.23 -15.49 31.33
CA ARG A 371 -16.92 -15.40 30.68
C ARG A 371 -16.03 -14.44 31.47
N GLY A 372 -14.91 -14.95 32.01
CA GLY A 372 -13.98 -14.15 32.82
C GLY A 372 -13.16 -13.15 32.00
N ASP A 373 -12.83 -13.48 30.77
CA ASP A 373 -12.11 -12.63 29.82
C ASP A 373 -12.86 -12.53 28.49
N THR A 374 -13.28 -11.32 28.13
CA THR A 374 -14.12 -11.07 26.96
C THR A 374 -13.52 -10.13 25.96
N LEU A 375 -12.29 -9.71 26.14
CA LEU A 375 -11.63 -8.77 25.20
C LEU A 375 -10.20 -9.14 24.96
#